data_9e23404bcf2228c1b596665549706613
#
_entry.id   9e23404bcf2228c1b596665549706613
#
_cell.length_a   1.000
_cell.length_b   1.000
_cell.length_c   1.000
_cell.angle_alpha   90.00
_cell.angle_beta   90.00
_cell.angle_gamma   90.00
#
_symmetry.space_group_name_H-M   'P 1'
#
loop_
_entity.id
_entity.type
_entity.pdbx_description
1 polymer ?
#
loop_
_entity_poly.entity_id
_entity_poly.type
_entity_poly.pdbx_seq_one_letter_code
_entity_poly.pdbx_strand_id
1 'polypeptide(L)'
;MSNPARKPPLSPMTGAFGDRVRATREAKGLSQENLAERAGLHWTYIGQVERGQRNLSLHNILKIASGLGVDAGELVRGLRVAE
;
A
#
# COMPACT_ATOMS: atom_id res chain seq x y z
N MET A 1 -7.06 -14.13 -17.06
CA MET A 1 -7.90 -13.17 -17.79
C MET A 1 -8.06 -11.90 -16.97
N SER A 2 -7.82 -10.75 -17.56
CA SER A 2 -7.94 -9.50 -16.84
C SER A 2 -9.42 -9.09 -16.69
N ASN A 3 -9.74 -8.49 -15.55
CA ASN A 3 -11.07 -7.94 -15.32
C ASN A 3 -11.14 -6.56 -15.97
N PRO A 4 -12.02 -6.35 -16.98
CA PRO A 4 -12.09 -5.07 -17.68
C PRO A 4 -12.49 -3.90 -16.77
N ALA A 5 -13.12 -4.17 -15.62
CA ALA A 5 -13.46 -3.12 -14.65
C ALA A 5 -12.29 -2.76 -13.74
N ARG A 6 -11.22 -3.53 -13.78
CA ARG A 6 -10.06 -3.31 -12.91
C ARG A 6 -9.22 -2.16 -13.44
N LYS A 7 -9.08 -1.14 -12.64
CA LYS A 7 -8.26 0.02 -12.99
C LYS A 7 -6.77 -0.31 -12.83
N PRO A 8 -5.91 0.21 -13.71
CA PRO A 8 -4.47 0.11 -13.52
C PRO A 8 -4.03 0.99 -12.35
N PRO A 9 -2.83 0.76 -11.79
CA PRO A 9 -2.25 1.69 -10.81
C PRO A 9 -2.15 3.09 -11.39
N LEU A 10 -2.17 4.10 -10.53
CA LEU A 10 -2.01 5.50 -10.94
C LEU A 10 -0.66 5.72 -11.61
N SER A 11 0.37 5.01 -11.17
CA SER A 11 1.71 5.08 -11.74
C SER A 11 2.46 3.80 -11.38
N PRO A 12 3.60 3.51 -12.04
CA PRO A 12 4.45 2.40 -11.63
C PRO A 12 4.90 2.53 -10.17
N MET A 13 5.14 3.76 -9.72
CA MET A 13 5.57 4.02 -8.35
C MET A 13 4.48 3.64 -7.33
N THR A 14 3.23 4.06 -7.56
CA THR A 14 2.14 3.73 -6.64
C THR A 14 1.83 2.24 -6.68
N GLY A 15 1.96 1.62 -7.84
CA GLY A 15 1.79 0.17 -7.98
C GLY A 15 2.85 -0.59 -7.19
N ALA A 16 4.11 -0.20 -7.32
CA ALA A 16 5.21 -0.84 -6.60
C ALA A 16 5.06 -0.65 -5.09
N PHE A 17 4.68 0.54 -4.66
CA PHE A 17 4.43 0.80 -3.24
C PHE A 17 3.31 -0.12 -2.72
N GLY A 18 2.21 -0.20 -3.44
CA GLY A 18 1.07 -1.04 -3.07
C GLY A 18 1.45 -2.52 -2.98
N ASP A 19 2.26 -3.00 -3.92
CA ASP A 19 2.76 -4.38 -3.90
C ASP A 19 3.58 -4.66 -2.65
N ARG A 20 4.41 -3.70 -2.22
CA ARG A 20 5.21 -3.86 -1.00
C ARG A 20 4.35 -3.89 0.25
N VAL A 21 3.34 -3.01 0.30
CA VAL A 21 2.39 -3.01 1.43
C VAL A 21 1.72 -4.38 1.52
N ARG A 22 1.21 -4.88 0.41
CA ARG A 22 0.53 -6.16 0.37
C ARG A 22 1.46 -7.32 0.77
N ALA A 23 2.66 -7.37 0.20
CA ALA A 23 3.61 -8.43 0.49
C ALA A 23 3.99 -8.43 1.97
N THR A 24 4.26 -7.24 2.54
CA THR A 24 4.60 -7.12 3.96
C THR A 24 3.43 -7.53 4.84
N ARG A 25 2.22 -7.09 4.47
CA ARG A 25 1.01 -7.45 5.22
C ARG A 25 0.80 -8.96 5.23
N GLU A 26 0.90 -9.60 4.08
CA GLU A 26 0.70 -11.05 3.96
C GLU A 26 1.78 -11.81 4.72
N ALA A 27 3.03 -11.35 4.65
CA ALA A 27 4.13 -11.98 5.38
C ALA A 27 3.92 -11.93 6.89
N LYS A 28 3.16 -10.95 7.39
CA LYS A 28 2.85 -10.82 8.80
C LYS A 28 1.52 -11.46 9.19
N GLY A 29 0.85 -12.09 8.23
CA GLY A 29 -0.42 -12.77 8.49
C GLY A 29 -1.58 -11.84 8.78
N LEU A 30 -1.52 -10.59 8.31
CA LEU A 30 -2.57 -9.60 8.54
C LEU A 30 -3.55 -9.57 7.38
N SER A 31 -4.84 -9.42 7.69
CA SER A 31 -5.84 -9.09 6.69
C SER A 31 -5.77 -7.60 6.37
N GLN A 32 -6.45 -7.17 5.31
CA GLN A 32 -6.55 -5.74 5.01
C GLN A 32 -7.26 -5.00 6.16
N GLU A 33 -8.28 -5.60 6.73
CA GLU A 33 -9.00 -5.01 7.86
C GLU A 33 -8.12 -4.88 9.09
N ASN A 34 -7.31 -5.91 9.38
CA ASN A 34 -6.38 -5.85 10.50
C ASN A 34 -5.36 -4.74 10.31
N LEU A 35 -4.78 -4.62 9.13
CA LEU A 35 -3.84 -3.54 8.85
C LEU A 35 -4.51 -2.18 8.99
N ALA A 36 -5.72 -2.03 8.44
CA ALA A 36 -6.45 -0.77 8.51
C ALA A 36 -6.66 -0.35 9.96
N GLU A 37 -7.10 -1.27 10.80
CA GLU A 37 -7.31 -0.99 12.23
C GLU A 37 -6.01 -0.54 12.89
N ARG A 38 -4.92 -1.25 12.64
CA ARG A 38 -3.63 -0.92 13.23
C ARG A 38 -3.07 0.40 12.72
N ALA A 39 -3.36 0.74 11.47
CA ALA A 39 -2.88 1.99 10.87
C ALA A 39 -3.80 3.17 11.14
N GLY A 40 -4.99 2.94 11.67
CA GLY A 40 -5.97 4.00 11.85
C GLY A 40 -6.55 4.52 10.54
N LEU A 41 -6.74 3.63 9.57
CA LEU A 41 -7.25 3.96 8.24
C LEU A 41 -8.44 3.06 7.92
N HIS A 42 -9.24 3.46 6.93
CA HIS A 42 -10.36 2.64 6.50
C HIS A 42 -9.86 1.44 5.67
N TRP A 43 -10.49 0.28 5.82
CA TRP A 43 -10.04 -0.91 5.10
C TRP A 43 -10.15 -0.80 3.58
N THR A 44 -11.15 -0.06 3.06
CA THR A 44 -11.26 0.15 1.62
C THR A 44 -10.08 0.96 1.09
N TYR A 45 -9.57 1.90 1.91
CA TYR A 45 -8.38 2.68 1.54
C TYR A 45 -7.15 1.77 1.44
N ILE A 46 -6.98 0.84 2.37
CA ILE A 46 -5.89 -0.13 2.30
C ILE A 46 -5.95 -0.93 0.99
N GLY A 47 -7.14 -1.40 0.62
CA GLY A 47 -7.30 -2.12 -0.65
C GLY A 47 -6.91 -1.27 -1.86
N GLN A 48 -7.30 0.00 -1.86
CA GLN A 48 -6.93 0.92 -2.93
C GLN A 48 -5.43 1.17 -2.98
N VAL A 49 -4.79 1.32 -1.82
CA VAL A 49 -3.34 1.49 -1.72
C VAL A 49 -2.64 0.27 -2.32
N GLU A 50 -3.07 -0.92 -1.96
CA GLU A 50 -2.43 -2.15 -2.44
C GLU A 50 -2.57 -2.34 -3.95
N ARG A 51 -3.63 -1.77 -4.53
CA ARG A 51 -3.82 -1.81 -5.98
C ARG A 51 -3.14 -0.64 -6.70
N GLY A 52 -2.42 0.22 -5.97
CA GLY A 52 -1.74 1.36 -6.57
C GLY A 52 -2.67 2.49 -6.95
N GLN A 53 -3.87 2.54 -6.39
CA GLN A 53 -4.91 3.51 -6.74
C GLN A 53 -4.85 4.81 -5.96
N ARG A 54 -3.87 4.95 -5.09
CA ARG A 54 -3.75 6.14 -4.24
C ARG A 54 -2.34 6.71 -4.30
N ASN A 55 -2.28 8.03 -4.35
CA ASN A 55 -1.05 8.79 -4.15
C ASN A 55 -1.08 9.24 -2.68
N LEU A 56 -0.33 8.54 -1.84
CA LEU A 56 -0.42 8.73 -0.39
C LEU A 56 0.32 9.97 0.07
N SER A 57 -0.26 10.62 1.07
CA SER A 57 0.48 11.63 1.82
C SER A 57 1.58 10.94 2.64
N LEU A 58 2.59 11.71 3.02
CA LEU A 58 3.63 11.20 3.93
C LEU A 58 2.99 10.67 5.23
N HIS A 59 2.00 11.39 5.73
CA HIS A 59 1.30 11.00 6.95
C HIS A 59 0.71 9.59 6.83
N ASN A 60 0.04 9.30 5.73
CA ASN A 60 -0.58 7.99 5.54
C ASN A 60 0.45 6.89 5.27
N ILE A 61 1.56 7.21 4.62
CA ILE A 61 2.67 6.25 4.48
C ILE A 61 3.17 5.84 5.85
N LEU A 62 3.37 6.81 6.75
CA LEU A 62 3.86 6.53 8.10
C LEU A 62 2.83 5.75 8.92
N LYS A 63 1.54 6.02 8.76
CA LYS A 63 0.50 5.23 9.42
C LYS A 63 0.53 3.78 8.99
N ILE A 64 0.68 3.54 7.70
CA ILE A 64 0.73 2.17 7.17
C ILE A 64 1.98 1.45 7.68
N ALA A 65 3.14 2.12 7.63
CA ALA A 65 4.38 1.54 8.16
C ALA A 65 4.23 1.17 9.62
N SER A 66 3.63 2.07 10.42
CA SER A 66 3.38 1.81 11.84
C SER A 66 2.46 0.60 12.01
N GLY A 67 1.39 0.53 11.24
CA GLY A 67 0.45 -0.61 11.30
C GLY A 67 1.10 -1.92 10.92
N LEU A 68 2.05 -1.89 9.99
CA LEU A 68 2.82 -3.07 9.59
C LEU A 68 3.95 -3.40 10.56
N GLY A 69 4.33 -2.46 11.43
CA GLY A 69 5.44 -2.65 12.35
C GLY A 69 6.79 -2.62 11.64
N VAL A 70 6.93 -1.83 10.59
CA VAL A 70 8.17 -1.72 9.82
C VAL A 70 8.56 -0.25 9.69
N ASP A 71 9.82 -0.01 9.38
CA ASP A 71 10.29 1.33 9.03
C ASP A 71 9.72 1.72 7.66
N ALA A 72 9.24 2.96 7.54
CA ALA A 72 8.69 3.45 6.28
C ALA A 72 9.71 3.36 5.14
N GLY A 73 10.99 3.43 5.43
CA GLY A 73 12.03 3.26 4.45
C GLY A 73 11.94 1.94 3.70
N GLU A 74 11.44 0.89 4.34
CA GLU A 74 11.29 -0.41 3.68
C GLU A 74 10.20 -0.37 2.60
N LEU A 75 9.23 0.50 2.76
CA LEU A 75 8.14 0.62 1.79
C LEU A 75 8.49 1.48 0.59
N VAL A 76 9.42 2.41 0.75
CA VAL A 76 9.75 3.39 -0.30
C VAL A 76 11.15 3.23 -0.89
N ARG A 77 11.97 2.33 -0.34
CA ARG A 77 13.35 2.17 -0.80
C ARG A 77 13.42 1.90 -2.29
N GLY A 78 14.21 2.71 -2.99
CA GLY A 78 14.44 2.53 -4.41
C GLY A 78 13.29 2.93 -5.32
N LEU A 79 12.16 3.40 -4.78
CA LEU A 79 11.08 3.88 -5.62
C LEU A 79 11.49 5.19 -6.29
N ARG A 80 11.10 5.33 -7.54
CA ARG A 80 11.45 6.51 -8.34
C ARG A 80 10.23 7.00 -9.08
N VAL A 81 10.21 8.30 -9.34
CA VAL A 81 9.20 8.89 -10.20
C VAL A 81 9.48 8.39 -11.62
N ALA A 82 8.46 7.81 -12.25
CA ALA A 82 8.57 7.35 -13.62
C ALA A 82 8.62 8.56 -14.55
N GLU A 83 9.46 8.49 -15.57
CA GLU A 83 9.55 9.55 -16.57
C GLU A 83 8.82 9.18 -17.83
#